data_0aa18cdceedde80a852f8b99c3b508fe
#
_entry.id   0aa18cdceedde80a852f8b99c3b508fe
#
_cell.length_a   1.000
_cell.length_b   1.000
_cell.length_c   1.000
_cell.angle_alpha   90.00
_cell.angle_beta   90.00
_cell.angle_gamma   90.00
#
_symmetry.space_group_name_H-M   'P 1'
#
loop_
_entity.id
_entity.type
_entity.pdbx_description
1 polymer ?
#
loop_
_entity_poly.entity_id
_entity_poly.type
_entity_poly.pdbx_seq_one_letter_code
_entity_poly.pdbx_strand_id
1 'polypeptide(L)'
;MRVYIFLCLMCWARSDKKKTCLEFSRLSVKDSLRDLFVPQLEMFLMMYTRNNFNCAEPLFEQDNSLNTNFNTSKKTIWLIHGYRPIGSIPSWLQNFLRVLLDQDDINLIVVDWNRGATTFIYNRAVKNTRKVAVKLSESIHNLLKHGASLDNFHFIGVSLGAHISGFVGKIFQGQLGRITGLDPAGPKFSGKSSNDRLDYSDAKFVDVIHSDVNGINFIKCDHQRAVYLFMAALKTGCNFISFPCTSYKDYKIGLCMDCDDFKKKSCPRLGYQAELWKDILIERIEKRSLRTTVFLDTTGTQPFCTYYFILSIMVLDKTMKDGHITFKFLNQLGIVEEARLYEKNTSFYKLQEVKILAQLLNDVNISSIGLTYFQTSNQLCLTCKYSIYRLMLKSVTYPERPPLCNYNVSLKESEEVFLNLSTCMPQEI
;
A
#
# COMPACT_ATOMS: atom_id res chain seq x y z
N MET A 1 -55.13 49.42 43.01
CA MET A 1 -53.87 48.73 43.37
C MET A 1 -53.52 47.73 42.21
N ARG A 2 -52.60 48.06 41.32
CA ARG A 2 -52.18 47.15 40.20
C ARG A 2 -50.82 46.54 40.59
N VAL A 3 -50.84 45.22 40.77
CA VAL A 3 -49.62 44.46 41.03
C VAL A 3 -48.99 44.11 39.71
N TYR A 4 -47.76 44.59 39.45
CA TYR A 4 -46.94 44.20 38.33
C TYR A 4 -46.08 43.02 38.77
N ILE A 5 -46.33 41.84 38.18
CA ILE A 5 -45.44 40.65 38.30
C ILE A 5 -44.34 40.79 37.30
N PHE A 6 -43.12 41.05 37.74
CA PHE A 6 -41.89 40.95 36.90
C PHE A 6 -41.48 39.49 36.81
N LEU A 7 -41.77 38.88 35.68
CA LEU A 7 -41.17 37.58 35.31
C LEU A 7 -39.73 37.83 34.86
N CYS A 8 -38.77 37.52 35.73
CA CYS A 8 -37.33 37.49 35.37
C CYS A 8 -37.04 36.23 34.56
N LEU A 9 -37.06 36.33 33.23
CA LEU A 9 -36.52 35.30 32.33
C LEU A 9 -35.02 35.30 32.48
N MET A 10 -34.49 34.37 33.31
CA MET A 10 -33.07 34.02 33.26
C MET A 10 -32.78 33.32 31.93
N CYS A 11 -32.31 34.08 30.92
CA CYS A 11 -31.62 33.54 29.80
C CYS A 11 -30.32 32.87 30.28
N TRP A 12 -30.34 31.54 30.40
CA TRP A 12 -29.14 30.77 30.47
C TRP A 12 -28.45 30.89 29.11
N ALA A 13 -27.59 31.89 28.98
CA ALA A 13 -26.61 31.90 27.91
C ALA A 13 -25.69 30.67 28.11
N ARG A 14 -25.97 29.58 27.40
CA ARG A 14 -24.94 28.55 27.17
C ARG A 14 -23.78 29.28 26.56
N SER A 15 -22.75 29.50 27.34
CA SER A 15 -21.44 29.87 26.83
C SER A 15 -20.97 28.70 25.98
N ASP A 16 -21.20 28.76 24.69
CA ASP A 16 -20.49 27.91 23.74
C ASP A 16 -19.00 28.24 23.88
N LYS A 17 -18.31 27.48 24.71
CA LYS A 17 -16.85 27.51 24.76
C LYS A 17 -16.37 27.20 23.35
N LYS A 18 -15.90 28.21 22.67
CA LYS A 18 -15.30 28.08 21.31
C LYS A 18 -14.23 26.97 21.40
N LYS A 19 -14.56 25.82 20.87
CA LYS A 19 -13.67 24.66 20.92
C LYS A 19 -12.41 25.03 20.19
N THR A 20 -11.27 25.16 20.89
CA THR A 20 -9.97 25.46 20.25
C THR A 20 -9.43 24.19 19.62
N CYS A 21 -9.21 24.24 18.28
CA CYS A 21 -8.61 23.13 17.55
C CYS A 21 -7.17 22.91 17.98
N LEU A 22 -6.77 21.67 18.15
CA LEU A 22 -5.35 21.32 18.30
C LEU A 22 -4.62 21.54 16.96
N GLU A 23 -3.43 22.10 17.03
CA GLU A 23 -2.56 22.24 15.88
C GLU A 23 -1.36 21.30 16.02
N PHE A 24 -0.94 20.72 14.89
CA PHE A 24 0.29 19.93 14.84
C PHE A 24 1.48 20.83 15.21
N SER A 25 2.34 20.35 16.11
CA SER A 25 3.44 21.14 16.64
C SER A 25 4.45 21.53 15.56
N ARG A 26 4.81 22.81 15.53
CA ARG A 26 5.85 23.34 14.65
C ARG A 26 7.05 23.72 15.51
N LEU A 27 8.21 23.19 15.19
CA LEU A 27 9.43 23.51 15.90
C LEU A 27 10.33 24.39 15.04
N SER A 28 10.86 25.43 15.65
CA SER A 28 11.87 26.27 15.03
C SER A 28 13.27 25.67 15.17
N VAL A 29 14.24 26.18 14.40
CA VAL A 29 15.65 25.81 14.55
C VAL A 29 16.14 26.15 15.97
N LYS A 30 15.63 27.23 16.56
CA LYS A 30 15.95 27.65 17.95
C LYS A 30 15.46 26.61 18.96
N ASP A 31 14.25 26.04 18.77
CA ASP A 31 13.74 24.98 19.62
C ASP A 31 14.58 23.72 19.50
N SER A 32 14.97 23.33 18.27
CA SER A 32 15.85 22.19 18.03
C SER A 32 17.24 22.37 18.69
N LEU A 33 17.78 23.56 18.67
CA LEU A 33 19.04 23.89 19.35
C LEU A 33 18.88 23.82 20.88
N ARG A 34 17.78 24.36 21.43
CA ARG A 34 17.50 24.28 22.87
C ARG A 34 17.36 22.82 23.32
N ASP A 35 16.68 21.99 22.53
CA ASP A 35 16.45 20.59 22.84
C ASP A 35 17.74 19.73 22.72
N LEU A 36 18.84 20.26 22.16
CA LEU A 36 20.15 19.62 22.26
C LEU A 36 20.65 19.59 23.71
N PHE A 37 20.40 20.65 24.46
CA PHE A 37 20.88 20.82 25.85
C PHE A 37 19.84 20.32 26.86
N VAL A 38 18.54 20.52 26.59
CA VAL A 38 17.44 20.12 27.46
C VAL A 38 16.46 19.28 26.65
N PRO A 39 16.70 17.97 26.47
CA PRO A 39 15.83 17.13 25.67
C PRO A 39 14.44 17.05 26.27
N GLN A 40 13.44 17.43 25.50
CA GLN A 40 12.05 17.29 25.87
C GLN A 40 11.37 16.28 24.93
N LEU A 41 10.49 15.45 25.48
CA LEU A 41 9.63 14.56 24.73
C LEU A 41 8.18 14.91 25.09
N GLU A 42 7.55 15.64 24.20
CA GLU A 42 6.12 15.91 24.26
C GLU A 42 5.41 15.11 23.17
N MET A 43 4.21 14.66 23.49
CA MET A 43 3.37 13.90 22.56
C MET A 43 1.93 14.38 22.71
N PHE A 44 1.30 14.69 21.58
CA PHE A 44 -0.09 15.08 21.52
C PHE A 44 -0.86 14.06 20.68
N LEU A 45 -2.08 13.73 21.12
CA LEU A 45 -2.99 12.85 20.42
C LEU A 45 -4.10 13.70 19.81
N MET A 46 -4.05 13.89 18.51
CA MET A 46 -4.96 14.72 17.75
C MET A 46 -6.03 13.83 17.12
N MET A 47 -7.25 13.91 17.63
CA MET A 47 -8.36 13.07 17.19
C MET A 47 -9.16 13.78 16.09
N TYR A 48 -9.47 13.00 15.05
CA TYR A 48 -10.33 13.38 13.94
C TYR A 48 -11.41 12.31 13.71
N THR A 49 -12.58 12.76 13.32
CA THR A 49 -13.67 11.95 12.79
C THR A 49 -14.33 12.72 11.64
N ARG A 50 -15.31 12.14 10.97
CA ARG A 50 -16.11 12.89 9.98
C ARG A 50 -16.79 14.12 10.57
N ASN A 51 -17.11 14.12 11.88
CA ASN A 51 -17.77 15.23 12.56
C ASN A 51 -16.85 16.41 12.88
N ASN A 52 -15.55 16.16 13.04
CA ASN A 52 -14.56 17.20 13.41
C ASN A 52 -13.35 17.22 12.47
N PHE A 53 -13.56 16.89 11.19
CA PHE A 53 -12.52 16.78 10.17
C PHE A 53 -11.60 18.02 10.04
N ASN A 54 -12.17 19.23 10.17
CA ASN A 54 -11.42 20.48 10.05
C ASN A 54 -10.83 21.00 11.38
N CYS A 55 -11.06 20.29 12.47
CA CYS A 55 -10.67 20.72 13.81
C CYS A 55 -10.23 19.52 14.65
N ALA A 56 -8.91 19.35 14.79
CA ALA A 56 -8.38 18.32 15.66
C ALA A 56 -8.82 18.57 17.11
N GLU A 57 -9.28 17.53 17.77
CA GLU A 57 -9.68 17.58 19.17
C GLU A 57 -8.76 16.69 20.03
N PRO A 58 -8.59 16.96 21.31
CA PRO A 58 -7.86 16.06 22.20
C PRO A 58 -8.62 14.73 22.33
N LEU A 59 -7.88 13.61 22.40
CA LEU A 59 -8.47 12.29 22.61
C LEU A 59 -9.16 12.17 23.98
N PHE A 60 -8.56 12.78 25.00
CA PHE A 60 -9.10 12.88 26.35
C PHE A 60 -9.23 14.35 26.75
N GLU A 61 -10.30 14.68 27.44
CA GLU A 61 -10.54 16.01 28.03
C GLU A 61 -9.63 16.23 29.26
N GLN A 62 -9.65 17.44 29.81
CA GLN A 62 -8.83 17.80 30.97
C GLN A 62 -9.11 16.97 32.24
N ASP A 63 -10.34 16.47 32.38
CA ASP A 63 -10.78 15.57 33.44
C ASP A 63 -10.52 14.09 33.18
N ASN A 64 -9.73 13.77 32.12
CA ASN A 64 -9.50 12.42 31.61
C ASN A 64 -10.73 11.69 31.06
N SER A 65 -11.86 12.36 30.89
CA SER A 65 -12.98 11.77 30.17
C SER A 65 -12.65 11.60 28.69
N LEU A 66 -13.21 10.57 28.06
CA LEU A 66 -13.05 10.31 26.64
C LEU A 66 -13.82 11.35 25.83
N ASN A 67 -13.20 11.88 24.77
CA ASN A 67 -13.86 12.83 23.88
C ASN A 67 -15.17 12.26 23.31
N THR A 68 -16.22 13.04 23.31
CA THR A 68 -17.57 12.63 22.90
C THR A 68 -17.70 12.25 21.42
N ASN A 69 -16.78 12.70 20.57
CA ASN A 69 -16.72 12.32 19.15
C ASN A 69 -16.05 10.96 18.93
N PHE A 70 -15.37 10.41 19.94
CA PHE A 70 -14.76 9.08 19.84
C PHE A 70 -15.83 7.99 20.02
N ASN A 71 -15.87 7.04 19.08
CA ASN A 71 -16.76 5.88 19.16
C ASN A 71 -15.95 4.60 19.35
N THR A 72 -16.07 3.95 20.51
CA THR A 72 -15.29 2.76 20.88
C THR A 72 -15.57 1.53 19.99
N SER A 73 -16.72 1.49 19.32
CA SER A 73 -17.09 0.39 18.41
C SER A 73 -16.49 0.52 17.01
N LYS A 74 -16.04 1.72 16.63
CA LYS A 74 -15.45 1.97 15.31
C LYS A 74 -13.99 1.55 15.24
N LYS A 75 -13.53 1.24 14.02
CA LYS A 75 -12.10 1.11 13.72
C LYS A 75 -11.37 2.39 14.11
N THR A 76 -10.24 2.25 14.79
CA THR A 76 -9.41 3.38 15.20
C THR A 76 -8.07 3.29 14.49
N ILE A 77 -7.77 4.26 13.63
CA ILE A 77 -6.49 4.36 12.93
C ILE A 77 -5.57 5.30 13.72
N TRP A 78 -4.37 4.82 14.01
CA TRP A 78 -3.29 5.57 14.64
C TRP A 78 -2.25 5.92 13.57
N LEU A 79 -2.12 7.20 13.22
CA LEU A 79 -1.17 7.68 12.22
C LEU A 79 0.06 8.27 12.91
N ILE A 80 1.22 7.63 12.73
CA ILE A 80 2.46 7.97 13.42
C ILE A 80 3.53 8.37 12.42
N HIS A 81 3.96 9.64 12.46
CA HIS A 81 5.01 10.16 11.57
C HIS A 81 6.41 9.70 11.97
N GLY A 82 7.38 9.87 11.07
CA GLY A 82 8.78 9.53 11.26
C GLY A 82 9.65 10.67 11.78
N TYR A 83 10.96 10.56 11.53
CA TYR A 83 11.96 11.57 11.84
C TYR A 83 11.70 12.90 11.12
N ARG A 84 11.89 14.01 11.82
CA ARG A 84 11.61 15.37 11.32
C ARG A 84 12.79 16.31 11.60
N PRO A 85 13.84 16.32 10.75
CA PRO A 85 15.06 17.10 11.05
C PRO A 85 14.83 18.62 11.22
N ILE A 86 13.80 19.15 10.56
CA ILE A 86 13.48 20.59 10.56
C ILE A 86 12.22 20.91 11.37
N GLY A 87 11.52 19.91 11.93
CA GLY A 87 10.31 20.12 12.75
C GLY A 87 9.07 20.61 12.00
N SER A 88 9.06 20.58 10.67
CA SER A 88 7.91 20.97 9.86
C SER A 88 6.81 19.92 9.91
N ILE A 89 5.56 20.33 9.66
CA ILE A 89 4.44 19.41 9.48
C ILE A 89 4.71 18.47 8.28
N PRO A 90 4.40 17.17 8.36
CA PRO A 90 4.49 16.27 7.21
C PRO A 90 3.62 16.77 6.06
N SER A 91 4.20 16.97 4.87
CA SER A 91 3.47 17.53 3.70
C SER A 91 2.30 16.66 3.23
N TRP A 92 2.36 15.37 3.47
CA TRP A 92 1.32 14.39 3.13
C TRP A 92 0.19 14.32 4.16
N LEU A 93 0.35 14.87 5.38
CA LEU A 93 -0.54 14.64 6.52
C LEU A 93 -2.00 15.00 6.22
N GLN A 94 -2.26 16.24 5.78
CA GLN A 94 -3.64 16.72 5.54
C GLN A 94 -4.36 15.91 4.45
N ASN A 95 -3.65 15.56 3.39
CA ASN A 95 -4.23 14.74 2.32
C ASN A 95 -4.51 13.31 2.82
N PHE A 96 -3.63 12.76 3.65
CA PHE A 96 -3.82 11.42 4.23
C PHE A 96 -5.03 11.35 5.15
N LEU A 97 -5.20 12.36 6.03
CA LEU A 97 -6.39 12.47 6.89
C LEU A 97 -7.67 12.44 6.07
N ARG A 98 -7.73 13.28 5.02
CA ARG A 98 -8.89 13.37 4.12
C ARG A 98 -9.20 12.02 3.48
N VAL A 99 -8.21 11.39 2.87
CA VAL A 99 -8.41 10.14 2.13
C VAL A 99 -8.87 9.01 3.08
N LEU A 100 -8.37 8.94 4.30
CA LEU A 100 -8.79 7.94 5.28
C LEU A 100 -10.24 8.15 5.74
N LEU A 101 -10.63 9.38 6.06
CA LEU A 101 -11.98 9.71 6.53
C LEU A 101 -13.03 9.67 5.41
N ASP A 102 -12.62 9.95 4.16
CA ASP A 102 -13.49 9.77 2.98
C ASP A 102 -13.75 8.26 2.74
N GLN A 103 -12.73 7.41 2.92
CA GLN A 103 -12.82 5.98 2.67
C GLN A 103 -13.71 5.27 3.69
N ASP A 104 -13.58 5.59 4.99
CA ASP A 104 -14.22 4.82 6.05
C ASP A 104 -14.66 5.72 7.22
N ASP A 105 -15.72 5.32 7.93
CA ASP A 105 -16.22 6.05 9.11
C ASP A 105 -15.50 5.53 10.37
N ILE A 106 -14.39 6.18 10.71
CA ILE A 106 -13.39 5.76 11.69
C ILE A 106 -13.10 6.83 12.73
N ASN A 107 -12.49 6.41 13.84
CA ASN A 107 -11.70 7.32 14.66
C ASN A 107 -10.29 7.39 14.07
N LEU A 108 -9.77 8.58 13.85
CA LEU A 108 -8.44 8.79 13.32
C LEU A 108 -7.62 9.60 14.33
N ILE A 109 -6.54 9.02 14.84
CA ILE A 109 -5.68 9.64 15.83
C ILE A 109 -4.32 9.90 15.21
N VAL A 110 -3.94 11.17 15.10
CA VAL A 110 -2.60 11.57 14.71
C VAL A 110 -1.73 11.67 15.96
N VAL A 111 -0.63 10.94 15.96
CA VAL A 111 0.35 10.98 17.04
C VAL A 111 1.39 12.04 16.69
N ASP A 112 1.25 13.22 17.26
CA ASP A 112 2.23 14.28 17.14
C ASP A 112 3.29 14.09 18.23
N TRP A 113 4.44 13.55 17.86
CA TRP A 113 5.64 13.43 18.69
C TRP A 113 6.78 14.27 18.12
N ASN A 114 6.43 15.34 17.39
CA ASN A 114 7.37 16.17 16.64
C ASN A 114 8.52 16.65 17.52
N ARG A 115 8.26 17.02 18.78
CA ARG A 115 9.30 17.45 19.73
C ARG A 115 10.31 16.34 20.09
N GLY A 116 9.91 15.06 20.00
CA GLY A 116 10.80 13.91 20.14
C GLY A 116 11.47 13.48 18.83
N ALA A 117 10.83 13.78 17.70
CA ALA A 117 11.27 13.41 16.35
C ALA A 117 12.22 14.44 15.73
N THR A 118 12.16 15.70 16.18
CA THR A 118 12.95 16.83 15.64
C THR A 118 14.23 16.97 16.43
N THR A 119 15.34 16.57 15.83
CA THR A 119 16.68 16.69 16.40
C THR A 119 17.72 16.52 15.30
N PHE A 120 18.84 17.24 15.40
CA PHE A 120 19.98 17.02 14.50
C PHE A 120 20.70 15.69 14.76
N ILE A 121 20.46 15.06 15.92
CA ILE A 121 21.08 13.79 16.31
C ILE A 121 20.07 12.67 16.12
N TYR A 122 20.10 12.01 14.97
CA TYR A 122 19.19 10.91 14.60
C TYR A 122 19.05 9.82 15.69
N ASN A 123 20.17 9.42 16.32
CA ASN A 123 20.18 8.45 17.40
C ASN A 123 19.30 8.84 18.60
N ARG A 124 19.06 10.13 18.83
CA ARG A 124 18.17 10.61 19.88
C ARG A 124 16.71 10.35 19.51
N ALA A 125 16.34 10.65 18.27
CA ALA A 125 15.01 10.32 17.75
C ALA A 125 14.74 8.81 17.80
N VAL A 126 15.73 7.97 17.45
CA VAL A 126 15.65 6.52 17.59
C VAL A 126 15.39 6.08 19.04
N LYS A 127 16.12 6.64 20.02
CA LYS A 127 15.88 6.33 21.46
C LYS A 127 14.48 6.77 21.93
N ASN A 128 13.97 7.86 21.38
CA ASN A 128 12.65 8.38 21.74
C ASN A 128 11.52 7.48 21.24
N THR A 129 11.70 6.67 20.18
CA THR A 129 10.65 5.79 19.66
C THR A 129 10.07 4.85 20.73
N ARG A 130 10.92 4.26 21.58
CA ARG A 130 10.46 3.38 22.68
C ARG A 130 9.72 4.17 23.75
N LYS A 131 10.17 5.39 24.07
CA LYS A 131 9.50 6.26 25.06
C LYS A 131 8.12 6.68 24.57
N VAL A 132 7.99 6.99 23.27
CA VAL A 132 6.70 7.31 22.65
C VAL A 132 5.77 6.09 22.72
N ALA A 133 6.27 4.89 22.41
CA ALA A 133 5.46 3.66 22.50
C ALA A 133 4.92 3.41 23.92
N VAL A 134 5.72 3.65 24.96
CA VAL A 134 5.27 3.53 26.36
C VAL A 134 4.16 4.55 26.65
N LYS A 135 4.36 5.83 26.29
CA LYS A 135 3.32 6.86 26.48
C LYS A 135 2.03 6.55 25.72
N LEU A 136 2.14 6.02 24.48
CA LEU A 136 0.98 5.58 23.71
C LEU A 136 0.25 4.43 24.40
N SER A 137 0.98 3.48 24.99
CA SER A 137 0.36 2.35 25.67
C SER A 137 -0.48 2.78 26.87
N GLU A 138 -0.08 3.82 27.59
CA GLU A 138 -0.88 4.40 28.69
C GLU A 138 -2.23 4.94 28.17
N SER A 139 -2.21 5.68 27.07
CA SER A 139 -3.43 6.19 26.42
C SER A 139 -4.32 5.06 25.91
N ILE A 140 -3.73 4.02 25.34
CA ILE A 140 -4.46 2.84 24.87
C ILE A 140 -5.10 2.09 26.03
N HIS A 141 -4.39 1.87 27.15
CA HIS A 141 -4.98 1.25 28.33
C HIS A 141 -6.20 2.06 28.85
N ASN A 142 -6.15 3.39 28.75
CA ASN A 142 -7.29 4.21 29.12
C ASN A 142 -8.45 4.01 28.13
N LEU A 143 -8.22 3.94 26.82
CA LEU A 143 -9.25 3.62 25.84
C LEU A 143 -9.89 2.24 26.07
N LEU A 144 -9.10 1.23 26.43
CA LEU A 144 -9.60 -0.11 26.75
C LEU A 144 -10.54 -0.09 27.96
N LYS A 145 -10.26 0.73 28.98
CA LYS A 145 -11.18 0.93 30.14
C LYS A 145 -12.50 1.56 29.71
N HIS A 146 -12.52 2.35 28.63
CA HIS A 146 -13.73 2.93 28.05
C HIS A 146 -14.44 2.00 27.04
N GLY A 147 -13.99 0.74 26.91
CA GLY A 147 -14.64 -0.26 26.07
C GLY A 147 -14.13 -0.34 24.63
N ALA A 148 -13.02 0.31 24.28
CA ALA A 148 -12.37 0.10 23.00
C ALA A 148 -11.74 -1.30 22.92
N SER A 149 -11.55 -1.83 21.71
CA SER A 149 -10.91 -3.13 21.46
C SER A 149 -9.62 -2.99 20.68
N LEU A 150 -8.59 -3.74 21.08
CA LEU A 150 -7.32 -3.83 20.33
C LEU A 150 -7.52 -4.36 18.92
N ASP A 151 -8.54 -5.19 18.69
CA ASP A 151 -8.88 -5.74 17.37
C ASP A 151 -9.27 -4.65 16.37
N ASN A 152 -9.87 -3.56 16.87
CA ASN A 152 -10.27 -2.43 16.04
C ASN A 152 -9.12 -1.44 15.77
N PHE A 153 -7.94 -1.66 16.34
CA PHE A 153 -6.82 -0.74 16.19
C PHE A 153 -5.96 -1.08 14.99
N HIS A 154 -5.77 -0.10 14.11
CA HIS A 154 -4.87 -0.16 12.98
C HIS A 154 -3.81 0.96 13.12
N PHE A 155 -2.56 0.56 13.33
CA PHE A 155 -1.43 1.48 13.41
C PHE A 155 -0.81 1.65 12.02
N ILE A 156 -0.72 2.89 11.54
CA ILE A 156 -0.04 3.25 10.29
C ILE A 156 1.18 4.10 10.67
N GLY A 157 2.33 3.49 10.64
CA GLY A 157 3.59 4.13 11.01
C GLY A 157 4.49 4.43 9.81
N VAL A 158 4.99 5.64 9.71
CA VAL A 158 5.90 6.06 8.64
C VAL A 158 7.32 6.11 9.19
N SER A 159 8.30 5.47 8.54
CA SER A 159 9.72 5.55 8.92
C SER A 159 9.96 5.09 10.38
N LEU A 160 10.44 5.98 11.27
CA LEU A 160 10.53 5.71 12.71
C LEU A 160 9.17 5.42 13.35
N GLY A 161 8.08 5.98 12.82
CA GLY A 161 6.72 5.72 13.28
C GLY A 161 6.31 4.25 13.11
N ALA A 162 6.84 3.55 12.11
CA ALA A 162 6.62 2.12 11.93
C ALA A 162 7.21 1.31 13.09
N HIS A 163 8.39 1.67 13.56
CA HIS A 163 9.01 1.03 14.73
C HIS A 163 8.30 1.38 16.04
N ILE A 164 7.79 2.63 16.18
CA ILE A 164 6.93 2.98 17.32
C ILE A 164 5.70 2.07 17.34
N SER A 165 5.02 1.88 16.20
CA SER A 165 3.88 0.97 16.08
C SER A 165 4.24 -0.46 16.50
N GLY A 166 5.40 -0.97 16.05
CA GLY A 166 5.89 -2.29 16.45
C GLY A 166 6.16 -2.39 17.96
N PHE A 167 6.76 -1.35 18.58
CA PHE A 167 7.01 -1.34 20.01
C PHE A 167 5.71 -1.28 20.82
N VAL A 168 4.68 -0.56 20.36
CA VAL A 168 3.33 -0.64 20.94
C VAL A 168 2.79 -2.06 20.83
N GLY A 169 2.91 -2.68 19.63
CA GLY A 169 2.50 -4.06 19.41
C GLY A 169 3.15 -5.05 20.38
N LYS A 170 4.45 -4.89 20.68
CA LYS A 170 5.15 -5.71 21.67
C LYS A 170 4.61 -5.53 23.09
N ILE A 171 4.28 -4.30 23.49
CA ILE A 171 3.69 -4.00 24.80
C ILE A 171 2.35 -4.74 24.94
N PHE A 172 1.55 -4.79 23.86
CA PHE A 172 0.29 -5.52 23.82
C PHE A 172 0.40 -6.97 23.31
N GLN A 173 1.61 -7.55 23.32
CA GLN A 173 1.88 -8.96 23.01
C GLN A 173 1.30 -9.43 21.67
N GLY A 174 1.34 -8.57 20.64
CA GLY A 174 0.84 -8.88 19.31
C GLY A 174 -0.69 -8.85 19.16
N GLN A 175 -1.43 -8.36 20.17
CA GLN A 175 -2.89 -8.37 20.17
C GLN A 175 -3.53 -7.20 19.38
N LEU A 176 -2.75 -6.26 18.86
CA LEU A 176 -3.27 -5.22 17.97
C LEU A 176 -3.89 -5.84 16.71
N GLY A 177 -4.98 -5.29 16.22
CA GLY A 177 -5.64 -5.78 15.01
C GLY A 177 -4.72 -5.72 13.80
N ARG A 178 -4.10 -4.55 13.53
CA ARG A 178 -3.22 -4.37 12.37
C ARG A 178 -2.12 -3.33 12.61
N ILE A 179 -0.95 -3.58 12.00
CA ILE A 179 0.12 -2.58 11.84
C ILE A 179 0.50 -2.51 10.36
N THR A 180 0.50 -1.29 9.79
CA THR A 180 1.06 -1.01 8.47
C THR A 180 2.32 -0.16 8.61
N GLY A 181 3.47 -0.68 8.20
CA GLY A 181 4.73 0.04 8.14
C GLY A 181 4.94 0.67 6.77
N LEU A 182 4.99 2.00 6.69
CA LEU A 182 5.27 2.73 5.46
C LEU A 182 6.75 3.12 5.46
N ASP A 183 7.52 2.37 4.70
CA ASP A 183 8.98 2.45 4.56
C ASP A 183 9.69 2.56 5.92
N PRO A 184 9.63 1.50 6.75
CA PRO A 184 10.26 1.50 8.07
C PRO A 184 11.73 1.90 8.00
N ALA A 185 12.17 2.74 8.94
CA ALA A 185 13.53 3.26 8.95
C ALA A 185 14.59 2.15 9.01
N GLY A 186 15.50 2.11 8.04
CA GLY A 186 16.60 1.14 7.98
C GLY A 186 17.70 1.39 9.02
N PRO A 187 18.31 2.59 9.07
CA PRO A 187 19.43 2.88 9.98
C PRO A 187 19.06 2.67 11.44
N LYS A 188 19.93 1.93 12.15
CA LYS A 188 19.77 1.47 13.55
C LYS A 188 18.73 0.37 13.80
N PHE A 189 17.99 -0.08 12.75
CA PHE A 189 16.99 -1.13 12.85
C PHE A 189 17.31 -2.33 11.96
N SER A 190 17.93 -2.12 10.80
CA SER A 190 18.36 -3.19 9.90
C SER A 190 19.31 -4.15 10.62
N GLY A 191 19.06 -5.47 10.48
CA GLY A 191 19.84 -6.51 11.13
C GLY A 191 19.61 -6.65 12.65
N LYS A 192 18.73 -5.85 13.25
CA LYS A 192 18.38 -5.97 14.66
C LYS A 192 17.40 -7.11 14.91
N SER A 193 17.37 -7.59 16.17
CA SER A 193 16.42 -8.61 16.61
C SER A 193 14.97 -8.14 16.42
N SER A 194 14.04 -9.09 16.40
CA SER A 194 12.59 -8.78 16.33
C SER A 194 12.14 -7.83 17.43
N ASN A 195 12.75 -7.91 18.62
CA ASN A 195 12.45 -7.04 19.76
C ASN A 195 12.87 -5.59 19.56
N ASP A 196 13.78 -5.33 18.64
CA ASP A 196 14.39 -4.01 18.42
C ASP A 196 13.91 -3.28 17.16
N ARG A 197 12.96 -3.85 16.45
CA ARG A 197 12.36 -3.29 15.22
C ARG A 197 10.90 -3.71 15.07
N LEU A 198 10.20 -3.17 14.09
CA LEU A 198 8.91 -3.71 13.65
C LEU A 198 9.09 -5.17 13.20
N ASP A 199 8.18 -6.03 13.64
CA ASP A 199 8.17 -7.45 13.29
C ASP A 199 6.75 -7.95 12.99
N TYR A 200 6.63 -9.06 12.26
CA TYR A 200 5.34 -9.66 11.92
C TYR A 200 4.53 -10.11 13.14
N SER A 201 5.21 -10.37 14.27
CA SER A 201 4.58 -10.79 15.53
C SER A 201 3.98 -9.65 16.36
N ASP A 202 4.10 -8.41 15.91
CA ASP A 202 3.68 -7.23 16.69
C ASP A 202 2.17 -6.94 16.60
N ALA A 203 1.45 -7.59 15.68
CA ALA A 203 0.00 -7.51 15.54
C ALA A 203 -0.57 -8.79 14.92
N LYS A 204 -1.89 -8.94 14.94
CA LYS A 204 -2.60 -10.03 14.26
C LYS A 204 -2.39 -10.01 12.75
N PHE A 205 -2.18 -8.82 12.18
CA PHE A 205 -1.76 -8.63 10.80
C PHE A 205 -0.76 -7.48 10.70
N VAL A 206 0.41 -7.74 10.11
CA VAL A 206 1.45 -6.74 9.86
C VAL A 206 1.76 -6.71 8.37
N ASP A 207 1.61 -5.56 7.75
CA ASP A 207 1.99 -5.31 6.37
C ASP A 207 3.00 -4.16 6.27
N VAL A 208 3.91 -4.27 5.31
CA VAL A 208 4.98 -3.29 5.12
C VAL A 208 5.12 -2.94 3.64
N ILE A 209 5.18 -1.66 3.34
CA ILE A 209 5.51 -1.14 2.02
C ILE A 209 6.93 -0.59 2.06
N HIS A 210 7.84 -1.22 1.32
CA HIS A 210 9.19 -0.71 1.10
C HIS A 210 9.26 0.01 -0.24
N SER A 211 9.71 1.25 -0.25
CA SER A 211 9.87 2.08 -1.45
C SER A 211 11.29 2.64 -1.64
N ASP A 212 12.13 2.61 -0.61
CA ASP A 212 13.54 2.98 -0.68
C ASP A 212 14.42 1.72 -0.64
N VAL A 213 14.99 1.36 -1.81
CA VAL A 213 15.82 0.16 -1.96
C VAL A 213 17.21 0.35 -1.34
N ASN A 214 17.69 1.60 -1.23
CA ASN A 214 19.07 1.91 -0.82
C ASN A 214 19.20 2.33 0.65
N GLY A 215 18.10 2.58 1.35
CA GLY A 215 18.06 2.83 2.81
C GLY A 215 18.86 4.03 3.34
N ILE A 216 19.46 4.84 2.45
CA ILE A 216 20.39 5.91 2.81
C ILE A 216 19.75 7.30 2.74
N ASN A 217 18.61 7.45 2.07
CA ASN A 217 18.05 8.74 1.71
C ASN A 217 16.75 9.09 2.45
N PHE A 218 16.80 9.36 3.74
CA PHE A 218 15.66 9.77 4.60
C PHE A 218 14.88 11.01 4.14
N ILE A 219 15.40 11.76 3.18
CA ILE A 219 14.88 13.07 2.79
C ILE A 219 14.33 13.05 1.36
N LYS A 220 14.57 11.97 0.61
CA LYS A 220 14.19 11.90 -0.81
C LYS A 220 12.75 11.44 -1.03
N CYS A 221 12.22 11.78 -2.21
CA CYS A 221 10.90 11.40 -2.71
C CYS A 221 10.60 9.89 -2.54
N ASP A 222 11.61 9.04 -2.66
CA ASP A 222 11.49 7.59 -2.56
C ASP A 222 10.99 7.15 -1.19
N HIS A 223 11.49 7.73 -0.10
CA HIS A 223 11.06 7.41 1.25
C HIS A 223 9.58 7.80 1.52
N GLN A 224 9.11 8.91 0.95
CA GLN A 224 7.71 9.32 1.06
C GLN A 224 6.79 8.57 0.09
N ARG A 225 7.34 7.90 -0.90
CA ARG A 225 6.59 7.16 -1.92
C ARG A 225 5.68 6.10 -1.31
N ALA A 226 6.12 5.39 -0.25
CA ALA A 226 5.28 4.41 0.45
C ALA A 226 3.97 5.02 0.97
N VAL A 227 4.02 6.26 1.49
CA VAL A 227 2.85 7.01 1.95
C VAL A 227 1.91 7.32 0.77
N TYR A 228 2.48 7.82 -0.33
CA TYR A 228 1.68 8.15 -1.52
C TYR A 228 1.08 6.92 -2.20
N LEU A 229 1.80 5.79 -2.22
CA LEU A 229 1.28 4.51 -2.73
C LEU A 229 0.11 4.01 -1.86
N PHE A 230 0.25 4.09 -0.55
CA PHE A 230 -0.84 3.70 0.36
C PHE A 230 -2.08 4.60 0.19
N MET A 231 -1.89 5.92 0.04
CA MET A 231 -2.99 6.85 -0.24
C MET A 231 -3.62 6.59 -1.61
N ALA A 232 -2.82 6.27 -2.64
CA ALA A 232 -3.35 5.93 -3.96
C ALA A 232 -4.17 4.64 -3.94
N ALA A 233 -3.76 3.66 -3.12
CA ALA A 233 -4.52 2.42 -2.93
C ALA A 233 -5.87 2.62 -2.21
N LEU A 234 -6.06 3.73 -1.48
CA LEU A 234 -7.34 4.14 -0.90
C LEU A 234 -8.27 4.78 -1.94
N LYS A 235 -7.71 5.47 -2.95
CA LYS A 235 -8.45 6.14 -4.01
C LYS A 235 -8.75 5.16 -5.14
N THR A 236 -9.66 4.34 -4.99
CA THR A 236 -10.35 3.33 -5.80
C THR A 236 -10.15 3.18 -7.34
N GLY A 237 -9.20 3.80 -7.99
CA GLY A 237 -8.94 3.61 -9.44
C GLY A 237 -7.90 2.55 -9.77
N CYS A 238 -7.15 2.07 -8.77
CA CYS A 238 -5.95 1.26 -8.98
C CYS A 238 -5.98 0.03 -8.07
N ASN A 239 -5.96 -1.13 -8.65
CA ASN A 239 -6.00 -2.37 -7.88
C ASN A 239 -4.65 -2.78 -7.26
N PHE A 240 -3.56 -2.06 -7.47
CA PHE A 240 -2.21 -2.35 -6.94
C PHE A 240 -1.92 -3.84 -6.73
N ILE A 241 -2.11 -4.61 -7.80
CA ILE A 241 -1.89 -6.06 -7.78
C ILE A 241 -0.43 -6.35 -7.46
N SER A 242 -0.21 -7.28 -6.54
CA SER A 242 1.12 -7.69 -6.12
C SER A 242 1.28 -9.20 -6.23
N PHE A 243 2.48 -9.64 -6.55
CA PHE A 243 2.79 -11.04 -6.84
C PHE A 243 3.62 -11.65 -5.71
N PRO A 244 3.16 -12.71 -5.06
CA PRO A 244 3.89 -13.40 -3.99
C PRO A 244 4.99 -14.27 -4.58
N CYS A 245 6.19 -13.72 -4.62
CA CYS A 245 7.39 -14.36 -5.18
C CYS A 245 8.43 -14.63 -4.10
N THR A 246 9.26 -15.67 -4.31
CA THR A 246 10.35 -16.01 -3.39
C THR A 246 11.50 -15.02 -3.47
N SER A 247 11.69 -14.40 -4.64
CA SER A 247 12.71 -13.37 -4.86
C SER A 247 12.26 -12.33 -5.88
N TYR A 248 12.91 -11.15 -5.86
CA TYR A 248 12.73 -10.14 -6.89
C TYR A 248 13.15 -10.65 -8.27
N LYS A 249 14.15 -11.56 -8.33
CA LYS A 249 14.56 -12.19 -9.58
C LYS A 249 13.44 -13.03 -10.18
N ASP A 250 12.77 -13.86 -9.36
CA ASP A 250 11.65 -14.69 -9.82
C ASP A 250 10.48 -13.83 -10.32
N TYR A 251 10.21 -12.71 -9.62
CA TYR A 251 9.24 -11.72 -10.09
C TYR A 251 9.61 -11.15 -11.46
N LYS A 252 10.89 -10.75 -11.65
CA LYS A 252 11.36 -10.13 -12.91
C LYS A 252 11.34 -11.06 -14.10
N ILE A 253 11.41 -12.36 -13.91
CA ILE A 253 11.33 -13.38 -14.95
C ILE A 253 9.96 -14.08 -15.03
N GLY A 254 8.99 -13.59 -14.26
CA GLY A 254 7.63 -14.03 -14.41
C GLY A 254 7.25 -15.39 -13.81
N LEU A 255 8.06 -15.96 -12.91
CA LEU A 255 7.85 -17.31 -12.40
C LEU A 255 6.69 -17.46 -11.39
N CYS A 256 6.18 -16.37 -10.84
CA CYS A 256 5.24 -16.40 -9.70
C CYS A 256 3.98 -15.57 -9.93
N MET A 257 3.45 -15.63 -11.14
CA MET A 257 2.35 -14.75 -11.55
C MET A 257 0.99 -15.38 -11.51
N ASP A 258 0.94 -16.68 -11.29
CA ASP A 258 -0.31 -17.41 -11.20
C ASP A 258 -0.92 -17.20 -9.81
N CYS A 259 -2.03 -16.50 -9.78
CA CYS A 259 -2.82 -16.26 -8.58
C CYS A 259 -4.12 -17.10 -8.55
N ASP A 260 -4.28 -18.01 -9.49
CA ASP A 260 -5.47 -18.89 -9.56
C ASP A 260 -5.51 -19.87 -8.39
N ASP A 261 -4.35 -20.17 -7.78
CA ASP A 261 -4.23 -20.97 -6.55
C ASP A 261 -4.78 -20.29 -5.30
N PHE A 262 -5.07 -18.99 -5.35
CA PHE A 262 -5.71 -18.32 -4.22
C PHE A 262 -7.22 -18.55 -4.23
N LYS A 263 -7.82 -18.79 -3.06
CA LYS A 263 -9.28 -19.00 -2.91
C LYS A 263 -10.13 -17.92 -3.59
N LYS A 264 -9.62 -16.69 -3.69
CA LYS A 264 -10.28 -15.57 -4.37
C LYS A 264 -10.01 -15.52 -5.87
N LYS A 265 -9.19 -16.44 -6.41
CA LYS A 265 -8.74 -16.43 -7.81
C LYS A 265 -8.19 -15.05 -8.26
N SER A 266 -7.59 -14.32 -7.34
CA SER A 266 -7.03 -13.01 -7.59
C SER A 266 -5.77 -12.79 -6.76
N CYS A 267 -4.82 -12.05 -7.33
CA CYS A 267 -3.58 -11.70 -6.64
C CYS A 267 -3.82 -10.77 -5.44
N PRO A 268 -2.96 -10.80 -4.42
CA PRO A 268 -3.01 -9.87 -3.30
C PRO A 268 -2.92 -8.41 -3.78
N ARG A 269 -3.59 -7.52 -3.05
CA ARG A 269 -3.54 -6.08 -3.29
C ARG A 269 -2.69 -5.40 -2.22
N LEU A 270 -1.88 -4.43 -2.63
CA LEU A 270 -1.12 -3.59 -1.73
C LEU A 270 -2.04 -2.55 -1.05
N GLY A 271 -1.67 -2.11 0.15
CA GLY A 271 -2.26 -0.96 0.83
C GLY A 271 -3.43 -1.31 1.74
N TYR A 272 -4.45 -0.45 1.78
CA TYR A 272 -5.54 -0.55 2.77
C TYR A 272 -6.29 -1.89 2.70
N GLN A 273 -6.48 -2.42 1.49
CA GLN A 273 -7.18 -3.69 1.26
C GLN A 273 -6.32 -4.95 1.47
N ALA A 274 -5.02 -4.83 1.81
CA ALA A 274 -4.13 -5.98 2.00
C ALA A 274 -4.67 -7.00 3.01
N GLU A 275 -5.40 -6.54 4.02
CA GLU A 275 -6.01 -7.38 5.05
C GLU A 275 -7.03 -8.39 4.50
N LEU A 276 -7.63 -8.14 3.33
CA LEU A 276 -8.55 -9.08 2.69
C LEU A 276 -7.89 -10.41 2.27
N TRP A 277 -6.57 -10.44 2.18
CA TRP A 277 -5.77 -11.63 1.86
C TRP A 277 -5.12 -12.29 3.08
N LYS A 278 -5.38 -11.78 4.30
CA LYS A 278 -4.80 -12.29 5.55
C LYS A 278 -4.93 -13.81 5.69
N ASP A 279 -6.13 -14.33 5.62
CA ASP A 279 -6.39 -15.77 5.85
C ASP A 279 -5.80 -16.65 4.74
N ILE A 280 -5.86 -16.16 3.50
CA ILE A 280 -5.30 -16.84 2.33
C ILE A 280 -3.76 -16.91 2.40
N LEU A 281 -3.14 -15.84 2.85
CA LEU A 281 -1.69 -15.79 3.06
C LEU A 281 -1.27 -16.70 4.22
N ILE A 282 -2.08 -16.81 5.28
CA ILE A 282 -1.84 -17.70 6.42
C ILE A 282 -1.91 -19.19 6.02
N GLU A 283 -2.89 -19.62 5.24
CA GLU A 283 -3.02 -21.01 4.79
C GLU A 283 -1.81 -21.47 3.94
N ARG A 284 -1.21 -20.57 3.18
CA ARG A 284 0.02 -20.84 2.42
C ARG A 284 1.26 -20.91 3.32
N ILE A 285 1.21 -20.23 4.46
CA ILE A 285 2.29 -20.11 5.45
C ILE A 285 2.42 -21.36 6.30
N GLU A 286 1.35 -22.09 6.61
CA GLU A 286 1.41 -23.34 7.39
C GLU A 286 2.38 -24.37 6.81
N LYS A 287 2.76 -24.20 5.55
CA LYS A 287 3.76 -25.08 4.90
C LYS A 287 5.20 -24.56 4.92
N ARG A 288 5.53 -23.25 5.09
CA ARG A 288 6.94 -22.78 4.97
C ARG A 288 7.38 -21.50 5.70
N SER A 289 6.55 -20.49 5.98
CA SER A 289 7.02 -19.24 6.61
C SER A 289 5.86 -18.35 7.05
N LEU A 290 5.99 -17.71 8.22
CA LEU A 290 5.06 -16.69 8.73
C LEU A 290 5.17 -15.35 8.00
N ARG A 291 5.97 -15.25 6.94
CA ARG A 291 6.21 -14.02 6.18
C ARG A 291 6.10 -14.28 4.69
N THR A 292 5.28 -13.48 4.01
CA THR A 292 5.16 -13.47 2.55
C THR A 292 5.71 -12.17 1.99
N THR A 293 6.60 -12.27 1.00
CA THR A 293 7.08 -11.11 0.24
C THR A 293 6.30 -11.04 -1.06
N VAL A 294 5.76 -9.86 -1.36
CA VAL A 294 5.06 -9.58 -2.61
C VAL A 294 5.76 -8.47 -3.38
N PHE A 295 5.72 -8.54 -4.70
CA PHE A 295 6.35 -7.57 -5.60
C PHE A 295 5.31 -6.97 -6.54
N LEU A 296 5.49 -5.70 -6.87
CA LEU A 296 4.76 -5.02 -7.93
C LEU A 296 5.62 -3.88 -8.48
N ASP A 297 5.39 -3.51 -9.73
CA ASP A 297 5.93 -2.28 -10.28
C ASP A 297 4.89 -1.15 -10.18
N THR A 298 5.36 0.08 -10.19
CA THR A 298 4.52 1.29 -10.12
C THR A 298 5.05 2.33 -11.09
N THR A 299 4.16 3.17 -11.63
CA THR A 299 4.56 4.29 -12.50
C THR A 299 5.29 5.38 -11.71
N GLY A 300 6.04 6.24 -12.38
CA GLY A 300 6.76 7.36 -11.75
C GLY A 300 5.87 8.45 -11.20
N THR A 301 4.67 8.62 -11.75
CA THR A 301 3.71 9.68 -11.46
C THR A 301 2.41 9.13 -10.88
N GLN A 302 1.68 9.97 -10.13
CA GLN A 302 0.34 9.58 -9.63
C GLN A 302 -0.62 9.31 -10.79
N PRO A 303 -1.52 8.33 -10.65
CA PRO A 303 -1.86 7.53 -9.46
C PRO A 303 -0.95 6.32 -9.19
N PHE A 304 0.22 6.21 -9.81
CA PHE A 304 1.22 5.14 -9.67
C PHE A 304 0.76 3.76 -10.16
N CYS A 305 -0.38 3.65 -10.80
CA CYS A 305 -0.97 2.39 -11.25
C CYS A 305 -0.17 1.77 -12.39
N THR A 306 -0.16 0.44 -12.39
CA THR A 306 0.23 -0.38 -13.52
C THR A 306 -0.82 -1.47 -13.71
N TYR A 307 -0.98 -1.91 -14.95
CA TYR A 307 -2.01 -2.85 -15.34
C TYR A 307 -1.34 -4.11 -15.87
N TYR A 308 -1.69 -5.25 -15.29
CA TYR A 308 -1.06 -6.53 -15.59
C TYR A 308 -1.99 -7.42 -16.38
N PHE A 309 -1.40 -8.10 -17.36
CA PHE A 309 -2.06 -9.10 -18.19
C PHE A 309 -1.18 -10.35 -18.28
N ILE A 310 -1.81 -11.51 -18.29
CA ILE A 310 -1.15 -12.76 -18.66
C ILE A 310 -1.49 -13.04 -20.13
N LEU A 311 -0.44 -13.17 -20.93
CA LEU A 311 -0.53 -13.62 -22.29
C LEU A 311 -0.16 -15.10 -22.33
N SER A 312 -1.11 -15.95 -22.73
CA SER A 312 -0.91 -17.37 -22.91
C SER A 312 -0.80 -17.69 -24.39
N ILE A 313 0.26 -18.38 -24.77
CA ILE A 313 0.53 -18.78 -26.15
C ILE A 313 0.67 -20.30 -26.22
N MET A 314 -0.06 -20.93 -27.14
CA MET A 314 0.06 -22.34 -27.46
C MET A 314 0.41 -22.50 -28.93
N VAL A 315 1.57 -23.11 -29.24
CA VAL A 315 2.06 -23.25 -30.62
C VAL A 315 1.74 -24.64 -31.20
N LEU A 316 1.49 -24.68 -32.52
CA LEU A 316 1.30 -25.92 -33.27
C LEU A 316 2.60 -26.47 -33.85
N ASP A 317 3.56 -25.60 -34.09
CA ASP A 317 4.77 -25.92 -34.81
C ASP A 317 5.90 -26.46 -33.93
N LYS A 318 6.54 -27.53 -34.38
CA LYS A 318 7.78 -28.00 -33.76
C LYS A 318 9.01 -27.14 -34.11
N THR A 319 8.87 -26.26 -35.10
CA THR A 319 9.98 -25.45 -35.64
C THR A 319 10.11 -24.12 -34.87
N MET A 320 9.12 -23.71 -34.14
CA MET A 320 9.22 -22.52 -33.29
C MET A 320 10.13 -22.87 -32.11
N LYS A 321 11.34 -22.30 -32.13
CA LYS A 321 12.38 -22.51 -31.14
C LYS A 321 12.37 -21.41 -30.11
N ASP A 322 13.39 -21.41 -29.25
CA ASP A 322 13.63 -20.33 -28.30
C ASP A 322 13.71 -19.00 -29.03
N GLY A 323 12.90 -18.05 -28.56
CA GLY A 323 12.76 -16.78 -29.21
C GLY A 323 12.32 -15.67 -28.28
N HIS A 324 12.28 -14.48 -28.85
CA HIS A 324 11.81 -13.27 -28.21
C HIS A 324 10.53 -12.81 -28.90
N ILE A 325 9.50 -12.52 -28.10
CA ILE A 325 8.23 -11.98 -28.59
C ILE A 325 8.05 -10.56 -28.05
N THR A 326 7.68 -9.63 -28.92
CA THR A 326 7.24 -8.29 -28.54
C THR A 326 5.75 -8.14 -28.76
N PHE A 327 5.12 -7.36 -27.89
CA PHE A 327 3.67 -7.11 -27.92
C PHE A 327 3.38 -5.62 -27.90
N LYS A 328 2.46 -5.20 -28.76
CA LYS A 328 1.83 -3.90 -28.71
C LYS A 328 0.33 -4.08 -28.52
N PHE A 329 -0.25 -3.31 -27.63
CA PHE A 329 -1.68 -3.33 -27.39
C PHE A 329 -2.35 -2.10 -28.00
N LEU A 330 -3.46 -2.34 -28.71
CA LEU A 330 -4.26 -1.29 -29.31
C LEU A 330 -5.64 -1.28 -28.65
N ASN A 331 -6.12 -0.08 -28.38
CA ASN A 331 -7.51 0.14 -28.00
C ASN A 331 -8.37 0.45 -29.24
N GLN A 332 -9.67 0.63 -29.01
CA GLN A 332 -10.62 0.98 -30.09
C GLN A 332 -10.31 2.33 -30.77
N LEU A 333 -9.53 3.19 -30.13
CA LEU A 333 -9.10 4.50 -30.67
C LEU A 333 -7.78 4.41 -31.44
N GLY A 334 -7.17 3.21 -31.53
CA GLY A 334 -5.91 3.00 -32.22
C GLY A 334 -4.67 3.43 -31.43
N ILE A 335 -4.79 3.78 -30.15
CA ILE A 335 -3.64 4.09 -29.29
C ILE A 335 -2.84 2.81 -29.05
N VAL A 336 -1.57 2.85 -29.44
CA VAL A 336 -0.63 1.74 -29.26
C VAL A 336 0.15 1.97 -27.97
N GLU A 337 0.13 0.97 -27.07
CA GLU A 337 1.03 0.90 -25.94
C GLU A 337 1.88 -0.36 -26.06
N GLU A 338 3.22 -0.19 -26.05
CA GLU A 338 4.15 -1.31 -26.02
C GLU A 338 4.23 -1.86 -24.59
N ALA A 339 3.89 -3.13 -24.44
CA ALA A 339 3.92 -3.78 -23.15
C ALA A 339 5.35 -4.05 -22.69
N ARG A 340 5.64 -3.77 -21.43
CA ARG A 340 6.82 -4.30 -20.78
C ARG A 340 6.62 -5.78 -20.50
N LEU A 341 7.46 -6.62 -21.06
CA LEU A 341 7.47 -8.07 -20.83
C LEU A 341 8.48 -8.43 -19.74
N TYR A 342 8.10 -9.36 -18.87
CA TYR A 342 8.93 -9.85 -17.78
C TYR A 342 9.81 -11.03 -18.16
N GLU A 343 9.58 -11.61 -19.32
CA GLU A 343 10.41 -12.68 -19.87
C GLU A 343 10.97 -12.25 -21.24
N LYS A 344 12.28 -12.40 -21.44
CA LYS A 344 12.93 -11.98 -22.68
C LYS A 344 13.08 -13.10 -23.70
N ASN A 345 13.38 -14.32 -23.24
CA ASN A 345 13.55 -15.48 -24.11
C ASN A 345 12.65 -16.60 -23.63
N THR A 346 11.80 -17.10 -24.50
CA THR A 346 10.80 -18.11 -24.20
C THR A 346 11.04 -19.34 -25.05
N SER A 347 11.01 -20.52 -24.41
CA SER A 347 11.07 -21.81 -25.10
C SER A 347 9.66 -22.25 -25.47
N PHE A 348 9.41 -22.42 -26.76
CA PHE A 348 8.11 -22.85 -27.27
C PHE A 348 8.12 -24.34 -27.62
N TYR A 349 7.25 -25.10 -26.98
CA TYR A 349 7.06 -26.52 -27.29
C TYR A 349 5.67 -26.74 -27.88
N LYS A 350 5.58 -27.68 -28.83
CA LYS A 350 4.30 -28.00 -29.49
C LYS A 350 3.22 -28.35 -28.49
N LEU A 351 2.06 -27.67 -28.58
CA LEU A 351 0.87 -27.84 -27.72
C LEU A 351 1.12 -27.61 -26.22
N GLN A 352 2.24 -27.03 -25.84
CA GLN A 352 2.49 -26.57 -24.49
C GLN A 352 2.12 -25.11 -24.36
N GLU A 353 1.42 -24.74 -23.30
CA GLU A 353 1.09 -23.37 -23.01
C GLU A 353 2.28 -22.64 -22.40
N VAL A 354 2.62 -21.51 -22.97
CA VAL A 354 3.62 -20.56 -22.44
C VAL A 354 2.88 -19.33 -21.93
N LYS A 355 3.11 -18.96 -20.70
CA LYS A 355 2.51 -17.78 -20.07
C LYS A 355 3.57 -16.68 -19.91
N ILE A 356 3.24 -15.47 -20.34
CA ILE A 356 4.11 -14.29 -20.25
C ILE A 356 3.33 -13.19 -19.53
N LEU A 357 3.95 -12.56 -18.53
CA LEU A 357 3.38 -11.35 -17.88
C LEU A 357 3.68 -10.13 -18.74
N ALA A 358 2.64 -9.41 -19.07
CA ALA A 358 2.71 -8.10 -19.69
C ALA A 358 2.24 -7.02 -18.72
N GLN A 359 2.94 -5.90 -18.70
CA GLN A 359 2.63 -4.72 -17.90
C GLN A 359 2.36 -3.52 -18.82
N LEU A 360 1.24 -2.84 -18.56
CA LEU A 360 0.88 -1.58 -19.20
C LEU A 360 0.88 -0.43 -18.18
N LEU A 361 1.11 0.78 -18.65
CA LEU A 361 1.06 1.99 -17.84
C LEU A 361 -0.36 2.58 -17.75
N ASN A 362 -1.20 2.26 -18.72
CA ASN A 362 -2.57 2.75 -18.82
C ASN A 362 -3.58 1.59 -18.77
N ASP A 363 -4.78 1.86 -18.27
CA ASP A 363 -5.91 0.93 -18.41
C ASP A 363 -6.45 1.02 -19.82
N VAL A 364 -6.00 0.13 -20.67
CA VAL A 364 -6.39 0.06 -22.06
C VAL A 364 -7.53 -0.96 -22.23
N ASN A 365 -8.64 -0.51 -22.82
CA ASN A 365 -9.66 -1.43 -23.31
C ASN A 365 -9.15 -2.04 -24.62
N ILE A 366 -8.47 -3.20 -24.49
CA ILE A 366 -7.73 -3.83 -25.56
C ILE A 366 -8.72 -4.41 -26.58
N SER A 367 -8.56 -4.02 -27.84
CA SER A 367 -9.34 -4.55 -28.97
C SER A 367 -8.49 -5.40 -29.90
N SER A 368 -7.20 -5.09 -30.02
CA SER A 368 -6.27 -5.83 -30.86
C SER A 368 -4.86 -5.84 -30.26
N ILE A 369 -4.05 -6.77 -30.74
CA ILE A 369 -2.69 -6.98 -30.30
C ILE A 369 -1.76 -7.05 -31.54
N GLY A 370 -0.68 -6.29 -31.49
CA GLY A 370 0.44 -6.46 -32.44
C GLY A 370 1.45 -7.43 -31.86
N LEU A 371 1.85 -8.41 -32.63
CA LEU A 371 2.75 -9.49 -32.24
C LEU A 371 3.92 -9.60 -33.22
N THR A 372 5.15 -9.60 -32.70
CA THR A 372 6.35 -9.88 -33.49
C THR A 372 7.20 -10.95 -32.80
N TYR A 373 7.62 -11.96 -33.56
CA TYR A 373 8.50 -13.03 -33.08
C TYR A 373 9.88 -12.88 -33.65
N PHE A 374 10.90 -13.02 -32.81
CA PHE A 374 12.31 -13.02 -33.16
C PHE A 374 12.97 -14.29 -32.62
N GLN A 375 13.55 -15.11 -33.51
CA GLN A 375 14.27 -16.30 -33.10
C GLN A 375 15.64 -15.94 -32.53
N THR A 376 16.10 -16.65 -31.50
CA THR A 376 17.38 -16.38 -30.82
C THR A 376 18.58 -16.96 -31.60
N SER A 377 18.35 -17.91 -32.51
CA SER A 377 19.42 -18.51 -33.31
C SER A 377 19.90 -17.56 -34.41
N ASN A 378 21.22 -17.55 -34.67
CA ASN A 378 21.87 -16.67 -35.67
C ASN A 378 21.48 -16.93 -37.12
N GLN A 379 20.57 -17.84 -37.41
CA GLN A 379 20.08 -18.12 -38.78
C GLN A 379 18.69 -17.49 -38.94
N LEU A 380 18.65 -16.30 -39.50
CA LEU A 380 17.40 -15.65 -39.96
C LEU A 380 16.75 -16.54 -41.04
N CYS A 381 15.58 -17.06 -40.73
CA CYS A 381 14.76 -17.77 -41.69
C CYS A 381 13.66 -16.87 -42.25
N LEU A 382 13.94 -16.08 -43.25
CA LEU A 382 13.00 -15.13 -43.87
C LEU A 382 11.75 -15.78 -44.49
N THR A 383 11.76 -17.10 -44.70
CA THR A 383 10.64 -17.86 -45.27
C THR A 383 9.89 -18.70 -44.26
N CYS A 384 10.36 -18.77 -43.00
CA CYS A 384 9.71 -19.56 -41.95
C CYS A 384 8.39 -18.93 -41.55
N LYS A 385 7.39 -19.79 -41.45
CA LYS A 385 6.07 -19.48 -40.90
C LYS A 385 5.90 -20.27 -39.62
N TYR A 386 5.39 -19.64 -38.60
CA TYR A 386 5.12 -20.22 -37.27
C TYR A 386 3.63 -20.19 -37.01
N SER A 387 3.06 -21.30 -36.56
CA SER A 387 1.63 -21.42 -36.34
C SER A 387 1.34 -21.44 -34.84
N ILE A 388 0.57 -20.47 -34.34
CA ILE A 388 0.05 -20.43 -33.00
C ILE A 388 -1.40 -20.97 -33.03
N TYR A 389 -1.67 -22.01 -32.24
CA TYR A 389 -2.99 -22.58 -32.08
C TYR A 389 -3.94 -21.63 -31.36
N ARG A 390 -3.48 -21.13 -30.20
CA ARG A 390 -4.25 -20.21 -29.36
C ARG A 390 -3.36 -19.13 -28.77
N LEU A 391 -3.84 -17.92 -28.84
CA LEU A 391 -3.33 -16.78 -28.11
C LEU A 391 -4.46 -16.28 -27.19
N MET A 392 -4.21 -16.23 -25.88
CA MET A 392 -5.18 -15.78 -24.89
C MET A 392 -4.59 -14.66 -24.04
N LEU A 393 -5.33 -13.57 -23.87
CA LEU A 393 -5.00 -12.44 -23.02
C LEU A 393 -5.97 -12.36 -21.85
N LYS A 394 -5.46 -12.50 -20.62
CA LYS A 394 -6.25 -12.43 -19.39
C LYS A 394 -5.80 -11.23 -18.57
N SER A 395 -6.71 -10.37 -18.15
CA SER A 395 -6.40 -9.29 -17.20
C SER A 395 -6.20 -9.87 -15.80
N VAL A 396 -5.06 -9.54 -15.18
CA VAL A 396 -4.78 -9.85 -13.77
C VAL A 396 -5.28 -8.73 -12.87
N THR A 397 -5.18 -7.50 -13.34
CA THR A 397 -5.63 -6.32 -12.60
C THR A 397 -7.15 -6.29 -12.43
N TYR A 398 -7.88 -6.76 -13.44
CA TYR A 398 -9.34 -6.85 -13.45
C TYR A 398 -9.77 -8.28 -13.81
N PRO A 399 -9.71 -9.21 -12.86
CA PRO A 399 -10.01 -10.62 -13.13
C PRO A 399 -11.45 -10.87 -13.54
N GLU A 400 -12.36 -9.92 -13.29
CA GLU A 400 -13.76 -9.94 -13.74
C GLU A 400 -13.92 -9.68 -15.25
N ARG A 401 -12.92 -9.12 -15.92
CA ARG A 401 -12.95 -8.96 -17.38
C ARG A 401 -12.78 -10.31 -18.06
N PRO A 402 -13.64 -10.67 -19.04
CA PRO A 402 -13.51 -11.93 -19.74
C PRO A 402 -12.17 -11.99 -20.49
N PRO A 403 -11.52 -13.18 -20.54
CA PRO A 403 -10.30 -13.34 -21.32
C PRO A 403 -10.60 -13.18 -22.82
N LEU A 404 -9.62 -12.62 -23.53
CA LEU A 404 -9.69 -12.35 -24.96
C LEU A 404 -8.80 -13.34 -25.71
N CYS A 405 -9.27 -13.90 -26.83
CA CYS A 405 -8.58 -14.92 -27.60
C CYS A 405 -8.46 -14.55 -29.08
N ASN A 406 -7.43 -15.14 -29.71
CA ASN A 406 -7.33 -15.33 -31.15
C ASN A 406 -6.77 -16.73 -31.43
N TYR A 407 -7.18 -17.35 -32.55
CA TYR A 407 -6.86 -18.72 -32.88
C TYR A 407 -6.23 -18.84 -34.27
N ASN A 408 -5.42 -19.88 -34.48
CA ASN A 408 -4.80 -20.24 -35.76
C ASN A 408 -4.03 -19.09 -36.39
N VAL A 409 -3.20 -18.42 -35.58
CA VAL A 409 -2.39 -17.29 -36.01
C VAL A 409 -1.14 -17.79 -36.73
N SER A 410 -0.83 -17.19 -37.89
CA SER A 410 0.40 -17.43 -38.62
C SER A 410 1.33 -16.23 -38.48
N LEU A 411 2.54 -16.48 -37.98
CA LEU A 411 3.61 -15.47 -37.84
C LEU A 411 4.72 -15.75 -38.86
N LYS A 412 5.37 -14.68 -39.32
CA LYS A 412 6.67 -14.74 -39.97
C LYS A 412 7.72 -14.11 -39.07
N GLU A 413 8.94 -14.54 -39.22
CA GLU A 413 10.06 -14.01 -38.48
C GLU A 413 10.22 -12.50 -38.71
N SER A 414 10.35 -11.72 -37.60
CA SER A 414 10.57 -10.28 -37.65
C SER A 414 9.45 -9.46 -38.33
N GLU A 415 8.32 -10.08 -38.66
CA GLU A 415 7.14 -9.39 -39.21
C GLU A 415 6.10 -9.15 -38.14
N GLU A 416 5.63 -7.92 -38.01
CA GLU A 416 4.58 -7.57 -37.06
C GLU A 416 3.20 -7.94 -37.64
N VAL A 417 2.42 -8.69 -36.86
CA VAL A 417 1.05 -9.08 -37.21
C VAL A 417 0.09 -8.49 -36.21
N PHE A 418 -0.92 -7.79 -36.69
CA PHE A 418 -2.01 -7.27 -35.86
C PHE A 418 -3.20 -8.22 -35.85
N LEU A 419 -3.66 -8.57 -34.65
CA LEU A 419 -4.69 -9.55 -34.41
C LEU A 419 -5.83 -8.91 -33.64
N ASN A 420 -7.05 -9.00 -34.16
CA ASN A 420 -8.24 -8.63 -33.43
C ASN A 420 -8.54 -9.72 -32.40
N LEU A 421 -8.85 -9.32 -31.18
CA LEU A 421 -9.17 -10.22 -30.08
C LEU A 421 -10.68 -10.28 -29.88
N SER A 422 -11.20 -11.45 -29.57
CA SER A 422 -12.60 -11.70 -29.20
C SER A 422 -12.67 -12.44 -27.87
N THR A 423 -13.82 -12.42 -27.21
CA THR A 423 -14.02 -13.22 -25.99
C THR A 423 -13.76 -14.69 -26.28
N CYS A 424 -13.00 -15.35 -25.40
CA CYS A 424 -12.67 -16.78 -25.56
C CYS A 424 -13.93 -17.66 -25.52
N MET A 425 -13.91 -18.78 -26.25
CA MET A 425 -15.01 -19.76 -26.22
C MET A 425 -15.08 -20.46 -24.86
N PRO A 426 -16.30 -20.72 -24.31
CA PRO A 426 -16.48 -21.26 -22.95
C PRO A 426 -15.82 -22.61 -22.69
N GLN A 427 -15.53 -23.40 -23.71
CA GLN A 427 -14.93 -24.75 -23.60
C GLN A 427 -13.43 -24.77 -23.39
N GLU A 428 -12.77 -23.59 -23.38
CA GLU A 428 -11.31 -23.47 -23.40
C GLU A 428 -10.72 -22.56 -22.29
N ILE A 429 -11.55 -22.20 -21.31
CA ILE A 429 -11.15 -21.36 -20.15
C ILE A 429 -10.67 -22.22 -19.00
#